data_25c125db535960c3ea301ab947a05a8d
#
_entry.id   25c125db535960c3ea301ab947a05a8d
#
_cell.length_a   1.000
_cell.length_b   1.000
_cell.length_c   1.000
_cell.angle_alpha   90.00
_cell.angle_beta   90.00
_cell.angle_gamma   90.00
#
_symmetry.space_group_name_H-M   'P 1'
#
loop_
_entity.id
_entity.type
_entity.pdbx_description
1 polymer ?
#
loop_
_entity_poly.entity_id
_entity_poly.type
_entity_poly.pdbx_seq_one_letter_code
_entity_poly.pdbx_strand_id
1 'polypeptide(L)'
;MTRRAVRLCTSASTAQTPRAKGRICILPFVFARTARREVALGRSPWGHTWLAPAATPAYLTAIRCDLTEQSRPNFSEPIFNIPAVVVATVATLTLVHVARVFLLNDEQDVEFILRFAFIPARYGSGAIAAGASFPGGFGADLWTFFTYAFIHADVTHLGFNLAWLVPFGSAVARRFGAWRYTAFMLTVAAIGAFAHLVTHIGAMEPMIGASAAISGAMGAAMRFVFQRGGPLGLFRDNGAGFRLPARPLWSTLRDPRFLLFLAVWFGLNALFGFGTISFAGTEGQEIAWQAHVGGFLGGLFLFNAFDPAPEPAEFNSELST
;
A
#
# COMPACT_ATOMS: atom_id res chain seq x y z
N MET A 1 -40.93 21.44 43.00
CA MET A 1 -40.14 20.26 43.45
C MET A 1 -39.28 19.77 42.31
N THR A 2 -38.13 20.41 42.06
CA THR A 2 -37.19 20.01 40.97
C THR A 2 -35.79 20.51 41.34
N ARG A 3 -35.21 19.93 42.38
CA ARG A 3 -33.84 20.17 42.79
C ARG A 3 -33.18 18.87 43.27
N ARG A 4 -33.07 17.85 42.42
CA ARG A 4 -32.35 16.61 42.80
C ARG A 4 -31.59 15.91 41.64
N ALA A 5 -31.44 16.55 40.52
CA ALA A 5 -30.77 15.91 39.38
C ALA A 5 -29.36 16.50 39.02
N VAL A 6 -28.84 17.44 39.82
CA VAL A 6 -27.57 18.12 39.50
C VAL A 6 -26.40 17.77 40.47
N ARG A 7 -26.59 16.78 41.33
CA ARG A 7 -25.59 16.53 42.40
C ARG A 7 -24.97 15.13 42.36
N LEU A 8 -24.79 14.52 41.21
CA LEU A 8 -24.13 13.20 41.08
C LEU A 8 -22.88 13.19 40.18
N CYS A 9 -22.36 14.34 39.75
CA CYS A 9 -21.11 14.40 38.98
C CYS A 9 -19.96 15.13 39.67
N THR A 10 -19.99 15.35 41.00
CA THR A 10 -18.90 16.06 41.70
C THR A 10 -18.38 15.34 42.94
N SER A 11 -18.08 14.06 42.84
CA SER A 11 -17.26 13.42 43.88
C SER A 11 -16.60 12.17 43.37
N ALA A 12 -15.47 12.31 42.73
CA ALA A 12 -14.36 11.36 42.73
C ALA A 12 -13.28 11.89 41.80
N SER A 13 -12.27 12.47 42.32
CA SER A 13 -10.89 12.18 42.05
C SER A 13 -9.98 13.36 42.46
N THR A 14 -9.46 13.23 43.61
CA THR A 14 -8.17 13.87 44.00
C THR A 14 -7.08 12.91 43.53
N ALA A 15 -6.39 13.23 42.44
CA ALA A 15 -5.03 12.77 42.19
C ALA A 15 -4.42 13.58 41.02
N GLN A 16 -3.49 14.45 41.42
CA GLN A 16 -2.31 14.93 40.70
C GLN A 16 -2.42 15.35 39.23
N THR A 17 -2.31 16.67 39.05
CA THR A 17 -2.11 17.35 37.76
C THR A 17 -0.67 17.27 37.25
N PRO A 18 -0.45 17.24 35.95
CA PRO A 18 0.55 18.10 35.31
C PRO A 18 -0.12 19.15 34.41
N ARG A 19 0.49 20.32 34.44
CA ARG A 19 0.15 21.57 33.75
C ARG A 19 -0.16 21.33 32.27
N ALA A 20 -1.36 21.62 31.82
CA ALA A 20 -1.70 21.81 30.42
C ALA A 20 -1.92 23.30 30.16
N LYS A 21 -1.14 23.83 29.22
CA LYS A 21 -1.24 25.19 28.66
C LYS A 21 -2.61 25.38 28.00
N GLY A 22 -3.30 26.46 28.38
CA GLY A 22 -4.64 26.78 27.89
C GLY A 22 -4.72 26.95 26.38
N ARG A 23 -5.70 26.34 25.79
CA ARG A 23 -6.29 26.75 24.52
C ARG A 23 -7.73 27.13 24.76
N ILE A 24 -8.02 28.39 24.43
CA ILE A 24 -9.36 28.97 24.46
C ILE A 24 -10.15 28.30 23.33
N CYS A 25 -11.19 27.51 23.69
CA CYS A 25 -12.17 27.07 22.74
C CYS A 25 -13.20 28.18 22.55
N ILE A 26 -13.17 28.83 21.39
CA ILE A 26 -14.23 29.73 20.93
C ILE A 26 -15.35 28.83 20.36
N LEU A 27 -16.43 28.71 21.10
CA LEU A 27 -17.69 28.11 20.62
C LEU A 27 -18.41 29.11 19.70
N PRO A 28 -18.83 28.72 18.49
CA PRO A 28 -19.72 29.59 17.73
C PRO A 28 -21.10 29.64 18.40
N PHE A 29 -21.52 30.85 18.72
CA PHE A 29 -22.88 31.15 19.20
C PHE A 29 -23.86 30.85 18.06
N VAL A 30 -24.60 29.75 18.17
CA VAL A 30 -25.76 29.54 17.33
C VAL A 30 -26.95 30.24 17.97
N PHE A 31 -27.42 31.28 17.31
CA PHE A 31 -28.65 31.98 17.68
C PHE A 31 -29.81 30.99 17.68
N ALA A 32 -30.31 30.64 18.85
CA ALA A 32 -31.58 29.97 19.00
C ALA A 32 -32.72 31.00 18.70
N ARG A 33 -33.28 30.94 17.51
CA ARG A 33 -34.54 31.62 17.22
C ARG A 33 -35.60 31.00 18.10
N THR A 34 -36.21 31.81 18.94
CA THR A 34 -37.40 31.52 19.74
C THR A 34 -38.51 31.09 18.81
N ALA A 35 -38.79 29.78 18.78
CA ALA A 35 -40.00 29.27 18.15
C ALA A 35 -41.20 29.71 19.00
N ARG A 36 -42.04 30.59 18.44
CA ARG A 36 -43.37 30.88 18.98
C ARG A 36 -44.14 29.56 18.96
N ARG A 37 -44.73 29.23 20.10
CA ARG A 37 -45.72 28.13 20.20
C ARG A 37 -46.96 28.55 19.42
N GLU A 38 -47.11 28.02 18.24
CA GLU A 38 -48.43 27.99 17.58
C GLU A 38 -49.19 26.81 18.12
N VAL A 39 -50.28 27.11 18.81
CA VAL A 39 -51.29 26.11 19.22
C VAL A 39 -52.12 25.82 17.99
N ALA A 40 -51.92 24.68 17.38
CA ALA A 40 -52.76 24.24 16.27
C ALA A 40 -54.12 23.79 16.81
N LEU A 41 -55.17 24.58 16.49
CA LEU A 41 -56.57 24.22 16.75
C LEU A 41 -57.06 23.36 15.55
N GLY A 42 -57.18 22.06 15.78
CA GLY A 42 -57.81 21.16 14.80
C GLY A 42 -59.35 21.23 14.93
N ARG A 43 -60.07 21.43 13.82
CA ARG A 43 -61.54 21.30 13.75
C ARG A 43 -61.90 19.96 13.13
N SER A 44 -62.76 19.21 13.81
CA SER A 44 -63.33 18.01 13.21
C SER A 44 -64.51 18.38 12.32
N PRO A 45 -64.97 17.54 11.38
CA PRO A 45 -66.14 17.76 10.54
C PRO A 45 -67.42 17.89 11.31
N TRP A 46 -67.43 17.61 12.60
CA TRP A 46 -68.64 17.60 13.46
C TRP A 46 -68.59 18.70 14.52
N GLY A 47 -67.81 19.72 14.42
CA GLY A 47 -67.89 20.94 15.21
C GLY A 47 -67.35 20.88 16.65
N HIS A 48 -66.70 19.81 17.07
CA HIS A 48 -66.11 19.70 18.41
C HIS A 48 -64.62 20.04 18.41
N THR A 49 -64.24 20.98 19.29
CA THR A 49 -62.81 21.30 19.56
C THR A 49 -62.30 20.43 20.70
N TRP A 50 -61.19 19.74 20.47
CA TRP A 50 -60.51 18.99 21.51
C TRP A 50 -59.04 19.44 21.62
N LEU A 51 -58.59 19.45 22.84
CA LEU A 51 -57.17 19.74 23.16
C LEU A 51 -56.42 18.42 23.14
N ALA A 52 -55.47 18.28 22.20
CA ALA A 52 -54.56 17.16 22.23
C ALA A 52 -53.58 17.32 23.42
N PRO A 53 -53.38 16.28 24.25
CA PRO A 53 -52.38 16.33 25.30
C PRO A 53 -50.99 16.47 24.64
N ALA A 54 -50.22 17.42 25.16
CA ALA A 54 -48.83 17.61 24.73
C ALA A 54 -48.04 16.31 25.00
N ALA A 55 -47.72 15.58 23.96
CA ALA A 55 -46.86 14.42 24.07
C ALA A 55 -45.49 14.90 24.60
N THR A 56 -45.18 14.51 25.80
CA THR A 56 -43.80 14.71 26.36
C THR A 56 -42.83 13.85 25.57
N PRO A 57 -41.80 14.41 24.99
CA PRO A 57 -40.86 13.63 24.20
C PRO A 57 -39.92 12.84 25.11
N ALA A 58 -40.39 11.69 25.60
CA ALA A 58 -39.56 10.75 26.37
C ALA A 58 -38.39 10.16 25.58
N TYR A 59 -38.39 10.27 24.24
CA TYR A 59 -37.34 9.79 23.37
C TYR A 59 -36.16 10.77 23.21
N LEU A 60 -36.30 12.04 23.62
CA LEU A 60 -35.18 13.00 23.56
C LEU A 60 -34.15 12.81 24.67
N THR A 61 -34.46 12.02 25.70
CA THR A 61 -33.55 11.74 26.81
C THR A 61 -32.64 10.53 26.51
N ALA A 62 -33.08 9.62 25.66
CA ALA A 62 -32.27 8.43 25.28
C ALA A 62 -31.16 8.73 24.28
N ILE A 63 -31.29 9.79 23.47
CA ILE A 63 -30.28 10.13 22.44
C ILE A 63 -29.05 10.85 23.03
N ARG A 64 -29.14 11.31 24.29
CA ARG A 64 -28.03 12.10 24.89
C ARG A 64 -26.94 11.30 25.58
N CYS A 65 -27.14 10.02 25.83
CA CYS A 65 -26.12 9.19 26.48
C CYS A 65 -25.25 8.40 25.52
N ASP A 66 -25.63 8.27 24.23
CA ASP A 66 -24.89 7.44 23.29
C ASP A 66 -23.88 8.22 22.42
N LEU A 67 -23.83 9.56 22.55
CA LEU A 67 -22.89 10.40 21.79
C LEU A 67 -21.55 10.66 22.49
N THR A 68 -21.32 10.12 23.68
CA THR A 68 -20.09 10.38 24.44
C THR A 68 -19.07 9.26 24.36
N GLU A 69 -19.38 8.14 23.71
CA GLU A 69 -18.43 7.03 23.51
C GLU A 69 -18.13 6.73 22.03
N GLN A 70 -18.44 7.67 21.14
CA GLN A 70 -17.81 7.65 19.81
C GLN A 70 -16.34 7.99 20.03
N SER A 71 -15.53 6.96 20.00
CA SER A 71 -14.08 6.98 20.00
C SER A 71 -13.56 8.25 19.33
N ARG A 72 -12.94 9.13 20.14
CA ARG A 72 -12.18 10.27 19.61
C ARG A 72 -11.24 9.71 18.54
N PRO A 73 -11.28 10.20 17.31
CA PRO A 73 -10.30 9.76 16.34
C PRO A 73 -8.91 10.06 16.94
N ASN A 74 -8.17 9.01 17.19
CA ASN A 74 -6.79 9.13 17.63
C ASN A 74 -6.02 9.79 16.47
N PHE A 75 -5.82 11.10 16.55
CA PHE A 75 -5.03 11.89 15.58
C PHE A 75 -3.51 11.61 15.68
N SER A 76 -3.12 10.55 16.37
CA SER A 76 -1.73 10.14 16.55
C SER A 76 -1.30 8.97 15.67
N GLU A 77 -1.93 8.78 14.49
CA GLU A 77 -1.30 7.89 13.52
C GLU A 77 -0.01 8.55 13.01
N PRO A 78 1.14 7.87 13.15
CA PRO A 78 2.38 8.40 12.64
C PRO A 78 2.24 8.63 11.12
N ILE A 79 2.72 9.79 10.66
CA ILE A 79 2.69 10.19 9.23
C ILE A 79 3.34 9.12 8.34
N PHE A 80 4.24 8.33 8.92
CA PHE A 80 4.93 7.18 8.30
C PHE A 80 4.56 5.88 9.01
N ASN A 81 3.36 5.38 8.77
CA ASN A 81 2.99 4.04 9.21
C ASN A 81 3.40 3.00 8.13
N ILE A 82 4.72 2.79 7.98
CA ILE A 82 5.26 1.80 7.02
C ILE A 82 5.22 0.41 7.69
N PRO A 83 4.68 -0.63 7.04
CA PRO A 83 4.70 -1.99 7.57
C PRO A 83 6.11 -2.47 7.89
N ALA A 84 6.28 -3.16 9.03
CA ALA A 84 7.60 -3.61 9.48
C ALA A 84 8.34 -4.47 8.45
N VAL A 85 7.64 -5.28 7.67
CA VAL A 85 8.24 -6.10 6.60
C VAL A 85 8.81 -5.22 5.48
N VAL A 86 8.20 -4.08 5.17
CA VAL A 86 8.74 -3.14 4.16
C VAL A 86 9.96 -2.43 4.72
N VAL A 87 9.93 -2.02 6.00
CA VAL A 87 11.11 -1.46 6.68
C VAL A 87 12.26 -2.47 6.68
N ALA A 88 11.99 -3.74 6.98
CA ALA A 88 12.98 -4.81 6.92
C ALA A 88 13.54 -4.99 5.49
N THR A 89 12.69 -4.94 4.47
CA THR A 89 13.13 -5.01 3.06
C THR A 89 14.04 -3.82 2.73
N VAL A 90 13.64 -2.58 3.06
CA VAL A 90 14.44 -1.37 2.87
C VAL A 90 15.79 -1.49 3.57
N ALA A 91 15.79 -1.94 4.83
CA ALA A 91 17.03 -2.14 5.60
C ALA A 91 17.94 -3.19 4.94
N THR A 92 17.38 -4.31 4.47
CA THR A 92 18.14 -5.37 3.82
C THR A 92 18.80 -4.87 2.52
N LEU A 93 18.04 -4.17 1.65
CA LEU A 93 18.58 -3.62 0.40
C LEU A 93 19.71 -2.61 0.69
N THR A 94 19.50 -1.73 1.66
CA THR A 94 20.49 -0.74 2.07
C THR A 94 21.74 -1.40 2.66
N LEU A 95 21.58 -2.38 3.54
CA LEU A 95 22.71 -3.10 4.16
C LEU A 95 23.54 -3.87 3.12
N VAL A 96 22.90 -4.54 2.16
CA VAL A 96 23.61 -5.23 1.08
C VAL A 96 24.42 -4.23 0.26
N HIS A 97 23.85 -3.10 -0.11
CA HIS A 97 24.54 -2.06 -0.87
C HIS A 97 25.71 -1.47 -0.07
N VAL A 98 25.50 -1.10 1.18
CA VAL A 98 26.56 -0.58 2.05
C VAL A 98 27.68 -1.60 2.25
N ALA A 99 27.34 -2.87 2.48
CA ALA A 99 28.34 -3.94 2.63
C ALA A 99 29.19 -4.08 1.36
N ARG A 100 28.58 -4.07 0.16
CA ARG A 100 29.33 -4.14 -1.10
C ARG A 100 30.30 -2.96 -1.25
N VAL A 101 29.79 -1.73 -1.05
CA VAL A 101 30.58 -0.52 -1.30
C VAL A 101 31.72 -0.33 -0.29
N PHE A 102 31.54 -0.72 0.98
CA PHE A 102 32.52 -0.43 2.03
C PHE A 102 33.34 -1.62 2.50
N LEU A 103 32.90 -2.87 2.24
CA LEU A 103 33.60 -4.07 2.74
C LEU A 103 34.26 -4.88 1.65
N LEU A 104 33.89 -4.72 0.38
CA LEU A 104 34.46 -5.46 -0.73
C LEU A 104 35.46 -4.58 -1.48
N ASN A 105 36.59 -5.17 -1.94
CA ASN A 105 37.42 -4.57 -2.94
C ASN A 105 36.86 -4.87 -4.36
N ASP A 106 37.44 -4.27 -5.40
CA ASP A 106 36.96 -4.38 -6.78
C ASP A 106 36.88 -5.84 -7.26
N GLU A 107 37.87 -6.68 -6.94
CA GLU A 107 37.89 -8.09 -7.34
C GLU A 107 36.78 -8.89 -6.62
N GLN A 108 36.59 -8.65 -5.33
CA GLN A 108 35.54 -9.28 -4.53
C GLN A 108 34.16 -8.83 -4.95
N ASP A 109 33.98 -7.55 -5.34
CA ASP A 109 32.69 -7.05 -5.84
C ASP A 109 32.33 -7.67 -7.19
N VAL A 110 33.29 -7.81 -8.10
CA VAL A 110 33.08 -8.53 -9.36
C VAL A 110 32.67 -9.98 -9.09
N GLU A 111 33.38 -10.68 -8.20
CA GLU A 111 33.04 -12.07 -7.86
C GLU A 111 31.65 -12.14 -7.23
N PHE A 112 31.28 -11.18 -6.37
CA PHE A 112 29.95 -11.08 -5.77
C PHE A 112 28.85 -10.90 -6.83
N ILE A 113 29.07 -9.98 -7.79
CA ILE A 113 28.17 -9.77 -8.92
C ILE A 113 28.02 -11.06 -9.75
N LEU A 114 29.11 -11.68 -10.12
CA LEU A 114 29.10 -12.92 -10.90
C LEU A 114 28.35 -14.06 -10.18
N ARG A 115 28.34 -14.08 -8.85
CA ARG A 115 27.71 -15.13 -8.02
C ARG A 115 26.25 -14.90 -7.73
N PHE A 116 25.81 -13.63 -7.61
CA PHE A 116 24.49 -13.26 -7.07
C PHE A 116 23.62 -12.44 -8.02
N ALA A 117 24.19 -11.77 -9.04
CA ALA A 117 23.40 -11.10 -10.07
C ALA A 117 22.80 -12.12 -11.04
N PHE A 118 21.73 -11.73 -11.72
CA PHE A 118 21.13 -12.54 -12.76
C PHE A 118 21.84 -12.30 -14.10
N ILE A 119 22.53 -13.31 -14.62
CA ILE A 119 23.26 -13.25 -15.88
C ILE A 119 22.66 -14.27 -16.85
N PRO A 120 21.99 -13.83 -17.94
CA PRO A 120 21.32 -14.74 -18.87
C PRO A 120 22.26 -15.76 -19.53
N ALA A 121 23.53 -15.41 -19.76
CA ALA A 121 24.53 -16.31 -20.34
C ALA A 121 24.77 -17.57 -19.51
N ARG A 122 24.52 -17.52 -18.20
CA ARG A 122 24.59 -18.68 -17.30
C ARG A 122 23.68 -19.83 -17.74
N TYR A 123 22.55 -19.52 -18.42
CA TYR A 123 21.52 -20.47 -18.86
C TYR A 123 21.62 -20.80 -20.36
N GLY A 124 22.59 -20.18 -21.05
CA GLY A 124 22.80 -20.39 -22.49
C GLY A 124 23.95 -21.36 -22.77
N SER A 125 23.75 -22.28 -23.71
CA SER A 125 24.83 -23.21 -24.14
C SER A 125 26.01 -22.52 -24.81
N GLY A 126 25.79 -21.34 -25.40
CA GLY A 126 26.81 -20.62 -26.17
C GLY A 126 28.00 -20.12 -25.32
N ALA A 127 27.73 -19.48 -24.20
CA ALA A 127 28.77 -18.96 -23.31
C ALA A 127 29.55 -20.08 -22.63
N ILE A 128 28.87 -21.16 -22.21
CA ILE A 128 29.48 -22.36 -21.64
C ILE A 128 30.36 -23.06 -22.69
N ALA A 129 29.89 -23.20 -23.94
CA ALA A 129 30.62 -23.78 -25.04
C ALA A 129 31.88 -22.93 -25.41
N ALA A 130 31.82 -21.60 -25.18
CA ALA A 130 32.95 -20.69 -25.34
C ALA A 130 33.92 -20.70 -24.13
N GLY A 131 33.71 -21.57 -23.13
CA GLY A 131 34.58 -21.72 -21.97
C GLY A 131 34.28 -20.75 -20.82
N ALA A 132 33.14 -20.04 -20.85
CA ALA A 132 32.74 -19.19 -19.74
C ALA A 132 32.40 -20.06 -18.52
N SER A 133 32.93 -19.69 -17.36
CA SER A 133 32.68 -20.34 -16.07
C SER A 133 32.07 -19.32 -15.12
N PHE A 134 30.91 -19.64 -14.55
CA PHE A 134 30.26 -18.79 -13.57
C PHE A 134 30.39 -19.38 -12.16
N PRO A 135 30.79 -18.59 -11.16
CA PRO A 135 30.96 -19.06 -9.80
C PRO A 135 29.61 -19.48 -9.20
N GLY A 136 29.64 -20.47 -8.27
CA GLY A 136 28.46 -20.92 -7.52
C GLY A 136 27.72 -22.13 -8.10
N GLY A 137 28.07 -22.59 -9.30
CA GLY A 137 27.53 -23.80 -9.91
C GLY A 137 25.99 -23.84 -9.99
N PHE A 138 25.40 -25.02 -9.97
CA PHE A 138 23.94 -25.21 -10.05
C PHE A 138 23.14 -24.45 -8.97
N GLY A 139 23.70 -24.28 -7.77
CA GLY A 139 23.06 -23.46 -6.76
C GLY A 139 22.82 -22.03 -7.24
N ALA A 140 23.85 -21.42 -7.88
CA ALA A 140 23.72 -20.06 -8.42
C ALA A 140 22.70 -19.98 -9.56
N ASP A 141 22.54 -21.02 -10.35
CA ASP A 141 21.52 -21.06 -11.38
C ASP A 141 20.09 -20.97 -10.80
N LEU A 142 19.89 -21.37 -9.55
CA LEU A 142 18.59 -21.25 -8.88
C LEU A 142 18.44 -19.94 -8.10
N TRP A 143 19.44 -19.61 -7.23
CA TRP A 143 19.25 -18.45 -6.34
C TRP A 143 19.34 -17.11 -7.06
N THR A 144 20.01 -17.01 -8.21
CA THR A 144 20.16 -15.73 -8.94
C THR A 144 18.82 -15.19 -9.45
N PHE A 145 17.78 -16.03 -9.61
CA PHE A 145 16.42 -15.57 -9.87
C PHE A 145 15.83 -14.69 -8.76
N PHE A 146 16.43 -14.72 -7.58
CA PHE A 146 15.95 -13.99 -6.40
C PHE A 146 17.00 -12.98 -5.91
N THR A 147 18.29 -13.38 -5.88
CA THR A 147 19.35 -12.61 -5.23
C THR A 147 19.68 -11.32 -5.96
N TYR A 148 19.53 -11.29 -7.29
CA TYR A 148 19.74 -10.11 -8.09
C TYR A 148 18.94 -8.88 -7.60
N ALA A 149 17.73 -9.13 -7.07
CA ALA A 149 16.84 -8.10 -6.58
C ALA A 149 17.37 -7.36 -5.34
N PHE A 150 18.40 -7.88 -4.68
CA PHE A 150 19.00 -7.26 -3.50
C PHE A 150 20.23 -6.40 -3.84
N ILE A 151 20.70 -6.44 -5.08
CA ILE A 151 21.92 -5.78 -5.52
C ILE A 151 21.56 -4.49 -6.28
N HIS A 152 22.29 -3.41 -6.04
CA HIS A 152 22.08 -2.13 -6.73
C HIS A 152 23.39 -1.58 -7.20
N ALA A 153 23.45 -0.99 -8.39
CA ALA A 153 24.66 -0.47 -9.00
C ALA A 153 25.29 0.65 -8.15
N ASP A 154 24.44 1.62 -7.78
CA ASP A 154 24.86 2.83 -7.06
C ASP A 154 23.74 3.33 -6.13
N VAL A 155 24.02 4.40 -5.38
CA VAL A 155 23.07 5.02 -4.44
C VAL A 155 21.84 5.58 -5.14
N THR A 156 21.97 6.07 -6.38
CA THR A 156 20.86 6.63 -7.17
C THR A 156 19.89 5.51 -7.55
N HIS A 157 20.41 4.40 -8.07
CA HIS A 157 19.65 3.20 -8.40
C HIS A 157 18.91 2.65 -7.16
N LEU A 158 19.61 2.53 -6.02
CA LEU A 158 18.99 2.13 -4.76
C LEU A 158 17.89 3.11 -4.35
N GLY A 159 18.19 4.42 -4.37
CA GLY A 159 17.25 5.48 -3.98
C GLY A 159 15.95 5.46 -4.78
N PHE A 160 16.02 5.31 -6.09
CA PHE A 160 14.81 5.15 -6.93
C PHE A 160 14.03 3.89 -6.59
N ASN A 161 14.70 2.76 -6.36
CA ASN A 161 14.02 1.54 -5.93
C ASN A 161 13.32 1.73 -4.58
N LEU A 162 13.97 2.35 -3.60
CA LEU A 162 13.35 2.60 -2.29
C LEU A 162 12.18 3.60 -2.39
N ALA A 163 12.30 4.63 -3.22
CA ALA A 163 11.23 5.61 -3.43
C ALA A 163 9.94 4.97 -3.97
N TRP A 164 10.05 3.94 -4.81
CA TRP A 164 8.89 3.19 -5.32
C TRP A 164 8.49 2.02 -4.41
N LEU A 165 9.44 1.38 -3.75
CA LEU A 165 9.17 0.28 -2.82
C LEU A 165 8.29 0.74 -1.64
N VAL A 166 8.59 1.90 -1.06
CA VAL A 166 7.87 2.38 0.12
C VAL A 166 6.37 2.52 -0.13
N PRO A 167 5.87 3.25 -1.14
CA PRO A 167 4.43 3.38 -1.36
C PRO A 167 3.79 2.07 -1.84
N PHE A 168 4.32 1.42 -2.88
CA PHE A 168 3.69 0.25 -3.48
C PHE A 168 3.89 -1.01 -2.64
N GLY A 169 5.08 -1.21 -2.10
CA GLY A 169 5.35 -2.30 -1.16
C GLY A 169 4.50 -2.19 0.10
N SER A 170 4.33 -0.98 0.66
CA SER A 170 3.47 -0.77 1.83
C SER A 170 2.01 -1.07 1.53
N ALA A 171 1.49 -0.67 0.36
CA ALA A 171 0.13 -0.97 -0.04
C ALA A 171 -0.11 -2.49 -0.11
N VAL A 172 0.80 -3.22 -0.76
CA VAL A 172 0.71 -4.68 -0.89
C VAL A 172 0.92 -5.37 0.47
N ALA A 173 1.90 -4.93 1.27
CA ALA A 173 2.18 -5.53 2.58
C ALA A 173 1.01 -5.37 3.57
N ARG A 174 0.31 -4.23 3.54
CA ARG A 174 -0.90 -4.00 4.36
C ARG A 174 -2.04 -4.92 3.96
N ARG A 175 -2.16 -5.25 2.67
CA ARG A 175 -3.19 -6.13 2.16
C ARG A 175 -2.86 -7.61 2.38
N PHE A 176 -1.66 -8.02 2.03
CA PHE A 176 -1.26 -9.44 2.04
C PHE A 176 -0.78 -9.93 3.41
N GLY A 177 -0.32 -9.02 4.27
CA GLY A 177 0.44 -9.37 5.47
C GLY A 177 1.88 -9.77 5.15
N ALA A 178 2.73 -9.83 6.18
CA ALA A 178 4.19 -9.94 6.03
C ALA A 178 4.62 -11.18 5.23
N TRP A 179 4.10 -12.36 5.56
CA TRP A 179 4.49 -13.61 4.92
C TRP A 179 4.11 -13.66 3.44
N ARG A 180 2.85 -13.36 3.11
CA ARG A 180 2.40 -13.37 1.71
C ARG A 180 3.08 -12.29 0.89
N TYR A 181 3.33 -11.12 1.49
CA TYR A 181 4.11 -10.06 0.86
C TYR A 181 5.50 -10.53 0.47
N THR A 182 6.25 -11.17 1.39
CA THR A 182 7.60 -11.66 1.11
C THR A 182 7.59 -12.72 0.01
N ALA A 183 6.71 -13.72 0.13
CA ALA A 183 6.58 -14.77 -0.89
C ALA A 183 6.18 -14.17 -2.25
N PHE A 184 5.25 -13.22 -2.28
CA PHE A 184 4.85 -12.50 -3.48
C PHE A 184 6.02 -11.75 -4.13
N MET A 185 6.78 -10.95 -3.35
CA MET A 185 7.90 -10.17 -3.86
C MET A 185 8.97 -11.07 -4.49
N LEU A 186 9.30 -12.20 -3.86
CA LEU A 186 10.21 -13.18 -4.42
C LEU A 186 9.67 -13.82 -5.70
N THR A 187 8.38 -14.18 -5.72
CA THR A 187 7.75 -14.77 -6.90
C THR A 187 7.80 -13.82 -8.10
N VAL A 188 7.42 -12.55 -7.91
CA VAL A 188 7.42 -11.59 -9.02
C VAL A 188 8.84 -11.17 -9.42
N ALA A 189 9.82 -11.22 -8.51
CA ALA A 189 11.23 -11.10 -8.86
C ALA A 189 11.67 -12.22 -9.81
N ALA A 190 11.35 -13.47 -9.47
CA ALA A 190 11.69 -14.62 -10.31
C ALA A 190 11.00 -14.56 -11.69
N ILE A 191 9.75 -14.10 -11.75
CA ILE A 191 9.03 -13.89 -13.03
C ILE A 191 9.70 -12.79 -13.86
N GLY A 192 10.15 -11.70 -13.22
CA GLY A 192 10.91 -10.65 -13.89
C GLY A 192 12.22 -11.16 -14.47
N ALA A 193 12.98 -11.94 -13.69
CA ALA A 193 14.21 -12.56 -14.15
C ALA A 193 13.95 -13.51 -15.33
N PHE A 194 12.88 -14.30 -15.27
CA PHE A 194 12.49 -15.20 -16.36
C PHE A 194 12.10 -14.43 -17.62
N ALA A 195 11.36 -13.33 -17.51
CA ALA A 195 11.02 -12.48 -18.66
C ALA A 195 12.26 -11.87 -19.31
N HIS A 196 13.24 -11.45 -18.49
CA HIS A 196 14.54 -10.98 -19.00
C HIS A 196 15.32 -12.09 -19.67
N LEU A 197 15.37 -13.29 -19.06
CA LEU A 197 16.06 -14.46 -19.64
C LEU A 197 15.56 -14.78 -21.06
N VAL A 198 14.24 -14.87 -21.24
CA VAL A 198 13.63 -15.24 -22.53
C VAL A 198 14.01 -14.26 -23.66
N THR A 199 14.21 -12.99 -23.31
CA THR A 199 14.54 -11.93 -24.28
C THR A 199 16.05 -11.71 -24.47
N HIS A 200 16.90 -12.23 -23.56
CA HIS A 200 18.35 -11.96 -23.52
C HIS A 200 19.17 -13.25 -23.36
N ILE A 201 18.72 -14.37 -23.93
CA ILE A 201 19.42 -15.64 -23.82
C ILE A 201 20.86 -15.48 -24.32
N GLY A 202 21.84 -15.81 -23.45
CA GLY A 202 23.27 -15.71 -23.76
C GLY A 202 23.89 -14.34 -23.54
N ALA A 203 23.13 -13.33 -23.10
CA ALA A 203 23.68 -12.03 -22.75
C ALA A 203 24.57 -12.12 -21.49
N MET A 204 25.73 -11.46 -21.53
CA MET A 204 26.72 -11.48 -20.44
C MET A 204 26.47 -10.36 -19.40
N GLU A 205 25.65 -9.40 -19.74
CA GLU A 205 25.35 -8.25 -18.89
C GLU A 205 24.58 -8.69 -17.63
N PRO A 206 25.10 -8.38 -16.42
CA PRO A 206 24.44 -8.74 -15.19
C PRO A 206 23.22 -7.84 -14.94
N MET A 207 22.04 -8.43 -14.80
CA MET A 207 20.85 -7.74 -14.33
C MET A 207 20.82 -7.72 -12.81
N ILE A 208 20.61 -6.52 -12.22
CA ILE A 208 20.52 -6.26 -10.77
C ILE A 208 19.39 -5.27 -10.48
N GLY A 209 18.91 -5.25 -9.24
CA GLY A 209 17.92 -4.28 -8.74
C GLY A 209 16.58 -4.89 -8.36
N ALA A 210 15.92 -4.29 -7.35
CA ALA A 210 14.60 -4.71 -6.86
C ALA A 210 13.44 -4.30 -7.79
N SER A 211 13.73 -3.58 -8.87
CA SER A 211 12.74 -2.89 -9.71
C SER A 211 11.70 -3.81 -10.37
N ALA A 212 12.08 -5.03 -10.74
CA ALA A 212 11.14 -6.02 -11.26
C ALA A 212 10.12 -6.46 -10.17
N ALA A 213 10.59 -6.72 -8.95
CA ALA A 213 9.71 -7.04 -7.83
C ALA A 213 8.81 -5.85 -7.46
N ILE A 214 9.34 -4.63 -7.49
CA ILE A 214 8.58 -3.40 -7.24
C ILE A 214 7.53 -3.18 -8.34
N SER A 215 7.87 -3.43 -9.59
CA SER A 215 6.90 -3.42 -10.71
C SER A 215 5.77 -4.42 -10.47
N GLY A 216 6.08 -5.61 -9.92
CA GLY A 216 5.10 -6.57 -9.47
C GLY A 216 4.19 -6.02 -8.37
N ALA A 217 4.75 -5.33 -7.38
CA ALA A 217 3.96 -4.67 -6.35
C ALA A 217 3.07 -3.56 -6.93
N MET A 218 3.53 -2.82 -7.95
CA MET A 218 2.70 -1.86 -8.69
C MET A 218 1.54 -2.57 -9.38
N GLY A 219 1.79 -3.64 -10.14
CA GLY A 219 0.75 -4.43 -10.80
C GLY A 219 -0.31 -4.97 -9.84
N ALA A 220 0.12 -5.51 -8.69
CA ALA A 220 -0.78 -5.96 -7.63
C ALA A 220 -1.59 -4.82 -7.02
N ALA A 221 -0.97 -3.67 -6.73
CA ALA A 221 -1.63 -2.51 -6.16
C ALA A 221 -2.77 -1.99 -7.05
N MET A 222 -2.61 -2.04 -8.37
CA MET A 222 -3.64 -1.62 -9.33
C MET A 222 -4.97 -2.37 -9.18
N ARG A 223 -4.96 -3.57 -8.60
CA ARG A 223 -6.16 -4.37 -8.38
C ARG A 223 -7.12 -3.80 -7.34
N PHE A 224 -6.63 -2.94 -6.43
CA PHE A 224 -7.43 -2.46 -5.30
C PHE A 224 -7.27 -0.96 -4.99
N VAL A 225 -6.22 -0.28 -5.46
CA VAL A 225 -5.92 1.10 -5.01
C VAL A 225 -6.95 2.11 -5.51
N PHE A 226 -7.44 1.93 -6.74
CA PHE A 226 -8.36 2.86 -7.40
C PHE A 226 -9.85 2.56 -7.18
N GLN A 227 -10.19 1.52 -6.42
CA GLN A 227 -11.60 1.22 -6.15
C GLN A 227 -12.23 2.23 -5.20
N ARG A 228 -13.56 2.38 -5.25
CA ARG A 228 -14.29 3.23 -4.30
C ARG A 228 -14.10 2.68 -2.88
N GLY A 229 -13.75 3.55 -1.93
CA GLY A 229 -13.39 3.14 -0.58
C GLY A 229 -12.00 2.47 -0.46
N GLY A 230 -11.23 2.38 -1.55
CA GLY A 230 -9.86 1.90 -1.53
C GLY A 230 -8.87 2.91 -0.93
N PRO A 231 -7.60 2.50 -0.77
CA PRO A 231 -6.59 3.29 -0.06
C PRO A 231 -6.33 4.70 -0.59
N LEU A 232 -6.61 4.95 -1.89
CA LEU A 232 -6.52 6.29 -2.51
C LEU A 232 -7.86 7.03 -2.48
N GLY A 233 -8.89 6.53 -1.80
CA GLY A 233 -10.14 7.24 -1.60
C GLY A 233 -9.94 8.53 -0.81
N LEU A 234 -10.75 9.57 -1.12
CA LEU A 234 -10.68 10.91 -0.50
C LEU A 234 -11.00 10.94 1.01
N PHE A 235 -11.50 9.83 1.56
CA PHE A 235 -11.85 9.73 2.98
C PHE A 235 -10.85 8.80 3.67
N ARG A 236 -10.23 9.32 4.73
CA ARG A 236 -9.32 8.59 5.63
C ARG A 236 -10.05 7.36 6.17
N ASP A 237 -9.63 6.20 5.70
CA ASP A 237 -10.14 4.94 6.20
C ASP A 237 -9.07 4.30 7.10
N ASN A 238 -9.46 3.86 8.29
CA ASN A 238 -8.61 3.23 9.31
C ASN A 238 -8.07 1.85 8.87
N GLY A 239 -7.65 1.73 7.61
CA GLY A 239 -7.12 0.49 7.03
C GLY A 239 -8.20 -0.44 6.46
N ALA A 240 -9.49 -0.13 6.56
CA ALA A 240 -10.57 -0.94 6.01
C ALA A 240 -10.51 -1.01 4.48
N GLY A 241 -10.06 0.07 3.81
CA GLY A 241 -9.89 0.09 2.35
C GLY A 241 -8.95 -0.97 1.78
N PHE A 242 -8.00 -1.47 2.60
CA PHE A 242 -7.13 -2.58 2.21
C PHE A 242 -7.80 -3.96 2.30
N ARG A 243 -8.93 -4.07 3.00
CA ARG A 243 -9.67 -5.33 3.21
C ARG A 243 -10.87 -5.50 2.28
N LEU A 244 -11.22 -4.46 1.51
CA LEU A 244 -12.30 -4.56 0.54
C LEU A 244 -11.97 -5.61 -0.53
N PRO A 245 -12.95 -6.41 -0.99
CA PRO A 245 -12.77 -7.32 -2.11
C PRO A 245 -12.16 -6.60 -3.32
N ALA A 246 -11.15 -7.19 -3.93
CA ALA A 246 -10.53 -6.59 -5.10
C ALA A 246 -11.49 -6.63 -6.30
N ARG A 247 -11.37 -5.64 -7.18
CA ARG A 247 -12.15 -5.62 -8.42
C ARG A 247 -11.74 -6.79 -9.32
N PRO A 248 -12.68 -7.38 -10.08
CA PRO A 248 -12.34 -8.35 -11.12
C PRO A 248 -11.28 -7.78 -12.06
N LEU A 249 -10.35 -8.62 -12.51
CA LEU A 249 -9.24 -8.20 -13.38
C LEU A 249 -9.73 -7.41 -14.59
N TRP A 250 -10.79 -7.91 -15.24
CA TRP A 250 -11.36 -7.27 -16.42
C TRP A 250 -11.86 -5.84 -16.18
N SER A 251 -12.46 -5.57 -15.01
CA SER A 251 -12.88 -4.23 -14.64
C SER A 251 -11.69 -3.32 -14.32
N THR A 252 -10.60 -3.86 -13.79
CA THR A 252 -9.34 -3.14 -13.57
C THR A 252 -8.73 -2.71 -14.90
N LEU A 253 -8.64 -3.62 -15.87
CA LEU A 253 -8.07 -3.36 -17.20
C LEU A 253 -8.85 -2.29 -18.01
N ARG A 254 -10.11 -2.04 -17.66
CA ARG A 254 -10.96 -1.02 -18.30
C ARG A 254 -11.03 0.30 -17.52
N ASP A 255 -10.43 0.36 -16.33
CA ASP A 255 -10.44 1.59 -15.53
C ASP A 255 -9.53 2.64 -16.16
N PRO A 256 -10.04 3.86 -16.48
CA PRO A 256 -9.23 4.91 -17.08
C PRO A 256 -8.00 5.29 -16.26
N ARG A 257 -8.08 5.19 -14.93
CA ARG A 257 -6.97 5.49 -14.02
C ARG A 257 -5.86 4.45 -14.13
N PHE A 258 -6.25 3.17 -14.26
CA PHE A 258 -5.31 2.09 -14.54
C PHE A 258 -4.64 2.28 -15.89
N LEU A 259 -5.42 2.59 -16.94
CA LEU A 259 -4.88 2.82 -18.28
C LEU A 259 -3.91 4.00 -18.32
N LEU A 260 -4.25 5.09 -17.63
CA LEU A 260 -3.37 6.25 -17.51
C LEU A 260 -2.07 5.89 -16.77
N PHE A 261 -2.18 5.19 -15.64
CA PHE A 261 -1.01 4.70 -14.90
C PHE A 261 -0.14 3.82 -15.79
N LEU A 262 -0.75 2.86 -16.49
CA LEU A 262 -0.05 1.94 -17.38
C LEU A 262 0.66 2.69 -18.51
N ALA A 263 0.00 3.68 -19.14
CA ALA A 263 0.59 4.48 -20.21
C ALA A 263 1.81 5.28 -19.72
N VAL A 264 1.70 5.94 -18.57
CA VAL A 264 2.82 6.68 -17.96
C VAL A 264 3.95 5.73 -17.57
N TRP A 265 3.63 4.63 -16.88
CA TRP A 265 4.62 3.67 -16.44
C TRP A 265 5.36 3.00 -17.61
N PHE A 266 4.61 2.57 -18.65
CA PHE A 266 5.20 2.02 -19.87
C PHE A 266 6.01 3.06 -20.63
N GLY A 267 5.52 4.28 -20.74
CA GLY A 267 6.23 5.39 -21.38
C GLY A 267 7.58 5.66 -20.71
N LEU A 268 7.62 5.69 -19.39
CA LEU A 268 8.86 5.84 -18.64
C LEU A 268 9.81 4.64 -18.85
N ASN A 269 9.29 3.40 -18.79
CA ASN A 269 10.09 2.22 -19.06
C ASN A 269 10.69 2.21 -20.48
N ALA A 270 9.91 2.60 -21.48
CA ALA A 270 10.39 2.73 -22.86
C ALA A 270 11.46 3.83 -22.98
N LEU A 271 11.21 4.99 -22.39
CA LEU A 271 12.12 6.13 -22.45
C LEU A 271 13.50 5.83 -21.87
N PHE A 272 13.54 5.13 -20.73
CA PHE A 272 14.77 4.69 -20.09
C PHE A 272 15.35 3.41 -20.68
N GLY A 273 14.50 2.48 -21.12
CA GLY A 273 14.93 1.21 -21.69
C GLY A 273 15.55 1.32 -23.08
N PHE A 274 15.19 2.35 -23.85
CA PHE A 274 15.82 2.64 -25.15
C PHE A 274 17.00 3.60 -25.05
N GLY A 275 17.46 3.93 -23.84
CA GLY A 275 18.63 4.78 -23.64
C GLY A 275 18.45 6.23 -24.09
N THR A 276 17.20 6.68 -24.33
CA THR A 276 16.93 8.05 -24.79
C THR A 276 17.13 9.10 -23.70
N ILE A 277 17.04 8.70 -22.43
CA ILE A 277 17.36 9.53 -21.26
C ILE A 277 18.16 8.67 -20.29
N SER A 278 19.34 9.18 -19.88
CA SER A 278 20.11 8.64 -18.77
C SER A 278 20.00 9.59 -17.58
N PHE A 279 19.80 9.05 -16.38
CA PHE A 279 20.02 9.86 -15.18
C PHE A 279 21.51 10.04 -14.92
N ALA A 280 21.90 11.14 -14.28
CA ALA A 280 23.27 11.33 -13.84
C ALA A 280 23.69 10.13 -12.94
N GLY A 281 24.74 9.43 -13.35
CA GLY A 281 25.24 8.21 -12.68
C GLY A 281 24.74 6.89 -13.27
N THR A 282 23.82 6.89 -14.26
CA THR A 282 23.39 5.66 -14.96
C THR A 282 23.85 5.65 -16.43
N GLU A 283 24.84 6.45 -16.77
CA GLU A 283 25.36 6.54 -18.12
C GLU A 283 25.89 5.18 -18.61
N GLY A 284 25.25 4.66 -19.67
CA GLY A 284 25.62 3.37 -20.27
C GLY A 284 24.99 2.11 -19.64
N GLN A 285 24.13 2.23 -18.63
CA GLN A 285 23.38 1.09 -18.10
C GLN A 285 22.01 0.97 -18.80
N GLU A 286 21.82 -0.10 -19.55
CA GLU A 286 20.51 -0.45 -20.10
C GLU A 286 19.58 -0.91 -18.98
N ILE A 287 18.41 -0.28 -18.87
CA ILE A 287 17.38 -0.73 -17.93
C ILE A 287 16.74 -1.99 -18.48
N ALA A 288 16.73 -3.06 -17.69
CA ALA A 288 16.08 -4.33 -18.02
C ALA A 288 14.55 -4.18 -17.98
N TRP A 289 13.98 -3.35 -18.88
CA TRP A 289 12.55 -3.03 -18.92
C TRP A 289 11.69 -4.28 -19.11
N GLN A 290 12.20 -5.33 -19.76
CA GLN A 290 11.51 -6.61 -19.93
C GLN A 290 11.28 -7.29 -18.57
N ALA A 291 12.24 -7.20 -17.65
CA ALA A 291 12.09 -7.68 -16.28
C ALA A 291 10.99 -6.90 -15.53
N HIS A 292 10.93 -5.58 -15.75
CA HIS A 292 9.87 -4.75 -15.17
C HIS A 292 8.49 -5.15 -15.69
N VAL A 293 8.35 -5.36 -16.99
CA VAL A 293 7.10 -5.82 -17.60
C VAL A 293 6.72 -7.20 -17.07
N GLY A 294 7.65 -8.14 -17.03
CA GLY A 294 7.43 -9.47 -16.45
C GLY A 294 6.97 -9.40 -15.00
N GLY A 295 7.66 -8.63 -14.17
CA GLY A 295 7.28 -8.40 -12.77
C GLY A 295 5.88 -7.80 -12.65
N PHE A 296 5.58 -6.72 -13.39
CA PHE A 296 4.29 -6.05 -13.37
C PHE A 296 3.13 -6.98 -13.75
N LEU A 297 3.28 -7.72 -14.84
CA LEU A 297 2.27 -8.70 -15.28
C LEU A 297 2.13 -9.83 -14.27
N GLY A 298 3.25 -10.35 -13.75
CA GLY A 298 3.23 -11.33 -12.66
C GLY A 298 2.42 -10.84 -11.46
N GLY A 299 2.67 -9.59 -11.02
CA GLY A 299 1.93 -9.00 -9.92
C GLY A 299 0.44 -8.80 -10.21
N LEU A 300 0.10 -8.36 -11.40
CA LEU A 300 -1.29 -8.13 -11.83
C LEU A 300 -2.10 -9.43 -11.89
N PHE A 301 -1.52 -10.49 -12.45
CA PHE A 301 -2.23 -11.77 -12.70
C PHE A 301 -2.20 -12.70 -11.49
N LEU A 302 -1.09 -12.75 -10.74
CA LEU A 302 -0.97 -13.60 -9.56
C LEU A 302 -1.55 -12.98 -8.28
N PHE A 303 -2.05 -11.76 -8.35
CA PHE A 303 -2.62 -11.06 -7.20
C PHE A 303 -3.57 -11.94 -6.38
N ASN A 304 -4.54 -12.58 -7.02
CA ASN A 304 -5.55 -13.39 -6.32
C ASN A 304 -4.96 -14.59 -5.56
N ALA A 305 -3.83 -15.13 -6.01
CA ALA A 305 -3.16 -16.24 -5.33
C ALA A 305 -2.56 -15.84 -3.97
N PHE A 306 -2.29 -14.56 -3.79
CA PHE A 306 -1.70 -14.00 -2.56
C PHE A 306 -2.70 -13.17 -1.74
N ASP A 307 -3.87 -12.82 -2.32
CA ASP A 307 -4.87 -11.96 -1.67
C ASP A 307 -5.63 -12.72 -0.58
N PRO A 308 -5.55 -12.31 0.69
CA PRO A 308 -6.30 -12.92 1.77
C PRO A 308 -7.75 -12.40 1.89
N ALA A 309 -8.11 -11.36 1.13
CA ALA A 309 -9.44 -10.79 1.20
C ALA A 309 -10.47 -11.72 0.56
N PRO A 310 -11.69 -11.82 1.12
CA PRO A 310 -12.74 -12.69 0.57
C PRO A 310 -13.12 -12.30 -0.86
N GLU A 311 -13.53 -13.29 -1.64
CA GLU A 311 -14.11 -13.06 -2.97
C GLU A 311 -15.44 -12.27 -2.86
N PRO A 312 -15.80 -11.44 -3.87
CA PRO A 312 -17.00 -10.62 -3.84
C PRO A 312 -18.31 -11.39 -3.56
N ALA A 313 -18.39 -12.65 -3.93
CA ALA A 313 -19.56 -13.50 -3.73
C ALA A 313 -19.75 -13.89 -2.25
N GLU A 314 -18.68 -14.12 -1.51
CA GLU A 314 -18.72 -14.44 -0.07
C GLU A 314 -19.10 -13.20 0.74
N PHE A 315 -18.59 -12.03 0.35
CA PHE A 315 -18.93 -10.76 1.01
C PHE A 315 -20.44 -10.43 0.95
N ASN A 316 -21.08 -10.74 -0.19
CA ASN A 316 -22.51 -10.50 -0.35
C ASN A 316 -23.40 -11.48 0.47
N SER A 317 -22.90 -12.67 0.80
CA SER A 317 -23.66 -13.65 1.61
C SER A 317 -23.70 -13.28 3.09
N GLU A 318 -22.67 -12.64 3.62
CA GLU A 318 -22.62 -12.19 5.03
C GLU A 318 -23.52 -10.97 5.29
N LEU A 319 -23.76 -10.14 4.26
CA LEU A 319 -24.64 -8.96 4.38
C LEU A 319 -26.13 -9.30 4.20
N SER A 320 -26.45 -10.53 3.79
CA SER A 320 -27.83 -11.00 3.59
C SER A 320 -28.37 -11.83 4.75
N THR A 321 -27.59 -12.09 5.77
CA THR A 321 -27.98 -12.75 7.03
C THR A 321 -28.12 -11.73 8.16
#